data_cfc3cb820b2303ebb048ae56900dae59
#
_entry.id   cfc3cb820b2303ebb048ae56900dae59
#
_cell.length_a   1.000
_cell.length_b   1.000
_cell.length_c   1.000
_cell.angle_alpha   90.00
_cell.angle_beta   90.00
_cell.angle_gamma   90.00
#
_symmetry.space_group_name_H-M   'P 1'
#
loop_
_entity.id
_entity.type
_entity.pdbx_description
1 polymer ?
#
loop_
_entity_poly.entity_id
_entity_poly.type
_entity_poly.pdbx_seq_one_letter_code
_entity_poly.pdbx_strand_id
1 'polypeptide(L)'
;YNFMEMAFPRFTGFYTVHGASPLKKQTFETLWKLEPELLTKVCSHAFRHKEDISQYVLREYQKLKGDFVPRNIRKLCSYYDVSQNNEKLLRTITEHRNKMVCINDSNHEIDFEKAKKEINTALEQRLGQKSSYEK
;
A
#
# COMPACT_ATOMS: atom_id res chain seq x y z
N TYR A 1 13.55 15.18 10.47
CA TYR A 1 14.29 15.19 9.18
C TYR A 1 15.73 15.67 9.39
N ASN A 2 15.92 16.88 9.90
CA ASN A 2 17.24 17.53 10.00
C ASN A 2 18.28 16.71 10.79
N PHE A 3 17.86 15.99 11.83
CA PHE A 3 18.79 15.20 12.64
C PHE A 3 19.31 13.96 11.89
N MET A 4 18.44 13.33 11.08
CA MET A 4 18.84 12.20 10.23
C MET A 4 19.71 12.65 9.03
N GLU A 5 19.43 13.81 8.48
CA GLU A 5 20.24 14.39 7.39
C GLU A 5 21.65 14.77 7.88
N MET A 6 21.81 15.22 9.12
CA MET A 6 23.13 15.48 9.72
C MET A 6 23.94 14.19 9.93
N ALA A 7 23.29 13.10 10.37
CA ALA A 7 23.95 11.81 10.58
C ALA A 7 24.20 11.05 9.27
N PHE A 8 23.34 11.27 8.25
CA PHE A 8 23.37 10.58 6.96
C PHE A 8 23.20 11.59 5.83
N PRO A 9 24.27 12.31 5.42
CA PRO A 9 24.18 13.39 4.44
C PRO A 9 23.68 12.98 3.04
N ARG A 10 23.56 11.68 2.78
CA ARG A 10 22.97 11.13 1.55
C ARG A 10 21.56 10.55 1.75
N PHE A 11 20.97 10.75 2.92
CA PHE A 11 19.61 10.28 3.19
C PHE A 11 18.59 11.21 2.53
N THR A 12 17.89 10.71 1.54
CA THR A 12 16.86 11.44 0.78
C THR A 12 15.43 11.10 1.24
N GLY A 13 15.29 10.29 2.26
CA GLY A 13 14.01 9.82 2.79
C GLY A 13 13.74 8.34 2.53
N PHE A 14 12.61 7.86 3.03
CA PHE A 14 12.17 6.49 2.80
C PHE A 14 11.29 6.40 1.56
N TYR A 15 11.66 5.52 0.64
CA TYR A 15 10.80 5.21 -0.49
C TYR A 15 9.59 4.41 -0.03
N THR A 16 8.40 4.95 -0.31
CA THR A 16 7.12 4.33 0.05
C THR A 16 6.45 3.80 -1.21
N VAL A 17 6.18 2.51 -1.24
CA VAL A 17 5.43 1.86 -2.33
C VAL A 17 4.02 1.51 -1.88
N HIS A 18 3.09 1.51 -2.82
CA HIS A 18 1.75 0.95 -2.61
C HIS A 18 1.85 -0.57 -2.64
N GLY A 19 1.85 -1.18 -1.49
CA GLY A 19 1.97 -2.61 -1.30
C GLY A 19 1.69 -3.00 0.15
N ALA A 20 1.86 -4.26 0.50
CA ALA A 20 1.68 -4.72 1.86
C ALA A 20 2.62 -3.99 2.82
N SER A 21 2.07 -3.51 3.91
CA SER A 21 2.79 -2.90 5.01
C SER A 21 2.69 -3.80 6.24
N PRO A 22 3.69 -4.66 6.51
CA PRO A 22 3.68 -5.50 7.70
C PRO A 22 3.87 -4.62 8.92
N LEU A 23 2.89 -4.65 9.81
CA LEU A 23 2.88 -3.87 11.05
C LEU A 23 2.83 -4.83 12.23
N LYS A 24 3.68 -4.57 13.23
CA LYS A 24 3.70 -5.36 14.47
C LYS A 24 2.72 -4.78 15.47
N LYS A 25 1.97 -5.62 16.16
CA LYS A 25 1.09 -5.23 17.26
C LYS A 25 1.83 -4.39 18.31
N GLN A 26 3.05 -4.80 18.66
CA GLN A 26 3.89 -4.07 19.61
C GLN A 26 4.18 -2.64 19.18
N THR A 27 4.28 -2.34 17.88
CA THR A 27 4.45 -0.98 17.36
C THR A 27 3.24 -0.11 17.69
N PHE A 28 2.02 -0.66 17.49
CA PHE A 28 0.79 0.04 17.88
C PHE A 28 0.76 0.32 19.38
N GLU A 29 1.01 -0.70 20.20
CA GLU A 29 1.02 -0.57 21.66
C GLU A 29 2.04 0.47 22.15
N THR A 30 3.22 0.51 21.51
CA THR A 30 4.26 1.48 21.86
C THR A 30 3.83 2.90 21.49
N LEU A 31 3.32 3.12 20.29
CA LEU A 31 2.88 4.44 19.85
C LEU A 31 1.67 4.94 20.64
N TRP A 32 0.73 4.07 21.02
CA TRP A 32 -0.36 4.42 21.90
C TRP A 32 0.10 4.87 23.29
N LYS A 33 1.20 4.29 23.79
CA LYS A 33 1.80 4.73 25.09
C LYS A 33 2.54 6.06 24.96
N LEU A 34 3.16 6.31 23.80
CA LEU A 34 3.93 7.53 23.56
C LEU A 34 3.04 8.75 23.25
N GLU A 35 2.00 8.54 22.47
CA GLU A 35 1.15 9.61 21.91
C GLU A 35 -0.36 9.30 22.10
N PRO A 36 -0.83 9.05 23.34
CA PRO A 36 -2.21 8.61 23.59
C PRO A 36 -3.24 9.68 23.19
N GLU A 37 -2.95 10.96 23.47
CA GLU A 37 -3.87 12.06 23.17
C GLU A 37 -4.04 12.26 21.66
N LEU A 38 -2.92 12.28 20.93
CA LEU A 38 -2.92 12.43 19.48
C LEU A 38 -3.69 11.29 18.80
N LEU A 39 -3.39 10.04 19.17
CA LEU A 39 -4.04 8.89 18.58
C LEU A 39 -5.51 8.80 18.93
N THR A 40 -5.90 9.16 20.15
CA THR A 40 -7.31 9.24 20.55
C THR A 40 -8.04 10.30 19.74
N LYS A 41 -7.44 11.48 19.56
CA LYS A 41 -8.00 12.56 18.73
C LYS A 41 -8.24 12.08 17.29
N VAL A 42 -7.23 11.46 16.66
CA VAL A 42 -7.35 10.92 15.30
C VAL A 42 -8.47 9.89 15.21
N CYS A 43 -8.56 8.97 16.16
CA CYS A 43 -9.60 7.94 16.18
C CYS A 43 -11.01 8.47 16.50
N SER A 44 -11.14 9.69 17.02
CA SER A 44 -12.45 10.31 17.30
C SER A 44 -13.11 10.91 16.06
N HIS A 45 -12.38 11.10 14.99
CA HIS A 45 -12.91 11.67 13.75
C HIS A 45 -13.73 10.62 12.99
N ALA A 46 -15.02 10.89 12.74
CA ALA A 46 -15.90 10.03 11.95
C ALA A 46 -15.53 10.01 10.45
N PHE A 47 -14.97 11.10 9.95
CA PHE A 47 -14.51 11.27 8.58
C PHE A 47 -13.07 11.78 8.58
N ARG A 48 -12.36 11.52 7.50
CA ARG A 48 -10.97 11.95 7.33
C ARG A 48 -10.81 13.46 7.56
N HIS A 49 -9.90 13.82 8.47
CA HIS A 49 -9.55 15.18 8.81
C HIS A 49 -8.11 15.50 8.38
N LYS A 50 -7.81 16.78 8.10
CA LYS A 50 -6.47 17.22 7.67
C LYS A 50 -5.35 16.96 8.68
N GLU A 51 -5.70 16.83 9.95
CA GLU A 51 -4.75 16.54 11.03
C GLU A 51 -4.59 15.03 11.30
N ASP A 52 -5.31 14.18 10.56
CA ASP A 52 -5.20 12.74 10.75
C ASP A 52 -3.83 12.24 10.29
N ILE A 53 -3.26 11.41 11.13
CA ILE A 53 -2.07 10.65 10.78
C ILE A 53 -2.46 9.32 10.13
N SER A 54 -1.71 8.92 9.12
CA SER A 54 -1.95 7.65 8.44
C SER A 54 -1.15 6.51 9.07
N GLN A 55 -1.49 5.28 8.68
CA GLN A 55 -0.74 4.07 9.02
C GLN A 55 0.77 4.15 8.68
N TYR A 56 1.16 5.09 7.83
CA TYR A 56 2.58 5.29 7.49
C TYR A 56 3.43 5.68 8.70
N VAL A 57 2.88 6.36 9.69
CA VAL A 57 3.59 6.68 10.92
C VAL A 57 4.11 5.41 11.63
N LEU A 58 3.28 4.38 11.71
CA LEU A 58 3.67 3.09 12.31
C LEU A 58 4.83 2.44 11.54
N ARG A 59 4.74 2.43 10.22
CA ARG A 59 5.78 1.86 9.36
C ARG A 59 7.08 2.64 9.45
N GLU A 60 7.03 3.96 9.41
CA GLU A 60 8.23 4.79 9.52
C GLU A 60 8.86 4.66 10.91
N TYR A 61 8.06 4.55 11.97
CA TYR A 61 8.57 4.25 13.31
C TYR A 61 9.33 2.92 13.36
N GLN A 62 8.77 1.84 12.77
CA GLN A 62 9.47 0.56 12.68
C GLN A 62 10.81 0.68 11.94
N LYS A 63 10.84 1.41 10.82
CA LYS A 63 12.07 1.64 10.06
C LYS A 63 13.12 2.41 10.87
N LEU A 64 12.71 3.48 11.56
CA LEU A 64 13.60 4.28 12.41
C LEU A 64 14.17 3.48 13.58
N LYS A 65 13.44 2.49 14.08
CA LYS A 65 13.91 1.55 15.12
C LYS A 65 14.81 0.44 14.56
N GLY A 66 15.02 0.36 13.25
CA GLY A 66 15.73 -0.76 12.62
C GLY A 66 14.94 -2.06 12.61
N ASP A 67 13.64 -2.01 12.91
CA ASP A 67 12.77 -3.19 13.02
C ASP A 67 12.14 -3.53 11.66
N PHE A 68 13.00 -3.90 10.71
CA PHE A 68 12.58 -4.32 9.38
C PHE A 68 13.60 -5.28 8.75
N VAL A 69 13.13 -6.02 7.75
CA VAL A 69 13.99 -6.86 6.90
C VAL A 69 13.99 -6.24 5.50
N PRO A 70 15.15 -5.82 4.97
CA PRO A 70 15.24 -5.28 3.62
C PRO A 70 14.77 -6.28 2.57
N ARG A 71 13.86 -5.87 1.69
CA ARG A 71 13.39 -6.68 0.57
C ARG A 71 13.22 -5.83 -0.68
N ASN A 72 13.49 -6.42 -1.82
CA ASN A 72 13.19 -5.77 -3.10
C ASN A 72 11.69 -5.87 -3.37
N ILE A 73 10.95 -4.84 -2.93
CA ILE A 73 9.49 -4.80 -3.06
C ILE A 73 9.03 -4.83 -4.53
N ARG A 74 9.83 -4.31 -5.46
CA ARG A 74 9.50 -4.29 -6.90
C ARG A 74 9.41 -5.70 -7.51
N LYS A 75 10.07 -6.69 -6.89
CA LYS A 75 9.93 -8.11 -7.28
C LYS A 75 8.67 -8.76 -6.73
N LEU A 76 8.04 -8.15 -5.73
CA LEU A 76 6.87 -8.71 -5.04
C LEU A 76 5.58 -8.01 -5.43
N CYS A 77 5.63 -6.70 -5.64
CA CYS A 77 4.48 -5.85 -5.85
C CYS A 77 4.61 -5.06 -7.14
N SER A 78 3.52 -4.93 -7.87
CA SER A 78 3.37 -3.97 -8.95
C SER A 78 2.23 -3.01 -8.64
N TYR A 79 2.37 -1.79 -9.11
CA TYR A 79 1.35 -0.74 -9.01
C TYR A 79 0.98 -0.28 -10.42
N TYR A 80 -0.30 -0.19 -10.67
CA TYR A 80 -0.85 0.27 -11.94
C TYR A 80 -1.99 1.26 -11.70
N ASP A 81 -1.91 2.39 -12.37
CA ASP A 81 -3.08 3.25 -12.57
C ASP A 81 -3.87 2.71 -13.77
N VAL A 82 -5.18 2.59 -13.60
CA VAL A 82 -6.08 2.21 -14.69
C VAL A 82 -6.06 3.31 -15.76
N SER A 83 -5.92 2.91 -17.00
CA SER A 83 -5.77 3.82 -18.13
C SER A 83 -6.56 3.32 -19.34
N GLN A 84 -6.49 4.05 -20.45
CA GLN A 84 -7.07 3.61 -21.72
C GLN A 84 -6.41 2.32 -22.26
N ASN A 85 -5.14 2.10 -21.92
CA ASN A 85 -4.41 0.89 -22.28
C ASN A 85 -3.90 0.17 -21.03
N ASN A 86 -4.54 -0.93 -20.68
CA ASN A 86 -4.24 -1.73 -19.50
C ASN A 86 -3.43 -3.01 -19.80
N GLU A 87 -2.86 -3.16 -20.99
CA GLU A 87 -2.19 -4.39 -21.43
C GLU A 87 -1.15 -4.91 -20.43
N LYS A 88 -0.30 -4.05 -19.89
CA LYS A 88 0.72 -4.44 -18.90
C LYS A 88 0.10 -4.95 -17.60
N LEU A 89 -0.97 -4.31 -17.14
CA LEU A 89 -1.73 -4.72 -15.96
C LEU A 89 -2.34 -6.11 -16.21
N LEU A 90 -3.06 -6.27 -17.32
CA LEU A 90 -3.74 -7.53 -17.68
C LEU A 90 -2.74 -8.69 -17.77
N ARG A 91 -1.61 -8.49 -18.42
CA ARG A 91 -0.53 -9.49 -18.48
C ARG A 91 0.05 -9.80 -17.10
N THR A 92 0.20 -8.81 -16.22
CA THR A 92 0.69 -9.06 -14.86
C THR A 92 -0.29 -9.91 -14.06
N ILE A 93 -1.60 -9.71 -14.24
CA ILE A 93 -2.63 -10.52 -13.60
C ILE A 93 -2.60 -11.94 -14.15
N THR A 94 -2.69 -12.13 -15.46
CA THR A 94 -2.82 -13.45 -16.08
C THR A 94 -1.55 -14.29 -16.01
N GLU A 95 -0.37 -13.69 -16.13
CA GLU A 95 0.92 -14.38 -16.10
C GLU A 95 1.50 -14.58 -14.69
N HIS A 96 0.78 -14.19 -13.63
CA HIS A 96 1.21 -14.34 -12.23
C HIS A 96 2.60 -13.74 -11.94
N ARG A 97 2.96 -12.63 -12.61
CA ARG A 97 4.30 -12.04 -12.53
C ARG A 97 4.65 -11.55 -11.13
N ASN A 98 3.66 -11.06 -10.38
CA ASN A 98 3.85 -10.51 -9.04
C ASN A 98 2.90 -11.19 -8.05
N LYS A 99 3.36 -11.27 -6.79
CA LYS A 99 2.54 -11.79 -5.68
C LYS A 99 1.44 -10.84 -5.26
N MET A 100 1.65 -9.55 -5.46
CA MET A 100 0.70 -8.48 -5.15
C MET A 100 0.63 -7.51 -6.31
N VAL A 101 -0.58 -7.13 -6.67
CA VAL A 101 -0.85 -6.11 -7.68
C VAL A 101 -1.78 -5.08 -7.05
N CYS A 102 -1.33 -3.84 -7.02
CA CYS A 102 -2.18 -2.71 -6.64
C CYS A 102 -2.74 -2.09 -7.91
N ILE A 103 -4.05 -2.03 -8.00
CA ILE A 103 -4.79 -1.41 -9.11
C ILE A 103 -5.43 -0.15 -8.54
N ASN A 104 -5.10 0.99 -9.10
CA ASN A 104 -5.60 2.29 -8.67
C ASN A 104 -6.47 2.91 -9.76
N ASP A 105 -7.65 3.33 -9.38
CA ASP A 105 -8.61 4.02 -10.26
C ASP A 105 -8.64 5.50 -9.90
N SER A 106 -7.68 6.23 -10.42
CA SER A 106 -7.54 7.68 -10.22
C SER A 106 -7.83 8.52 -11.47
N ASN A 107 -7.99 7.87 -12.62
CA ASN A 107 -8.17 8.55 -13.89
C ASN A 107 -9.65 8.61 -14.28
N HIS A 108 -10.24 9.81 -14.23
CA HIS A 108 -11.64 10.04 -14.57
C HIS A 108 -11.90 10.18 -16.08
N GLU A 109 -10.85 10.17 -16.92
CA GLU A 109 -10.95 10.36 -18.38
C GLU A 109 -10.89 9.03 -19.15
N ILE A 110 -11.26 7.92 -18.52
CA ILE A 110 -11.24 6.59 -19.13
C ILE A 110 -12.64 6.05 -19.37
N ASP A 111 -12.76 5.13 -20.33
CA ASP A 111 -13.94 4.27 -20.43
C ASP A 111 -13.91 3.24 -19.31
N PHE A 112 -14.57 3.58 -18.20
CA PHE A 112 -14.60 2.78 -16.98
C PHE A 112 -15.21 1.39 -17.23
N GLU A 113 -16.30 1.29 -17.98
CA GLU A 113 -16.98 0.00 -18.23
C GLU A 113 -16.10 -0.95 -19.06
N LYS A 114 -15.39 -0.41 -20.03
CA LYS A 114 -14.40 -1.18 -20.80
C LYS A 114 -13.26 -1.66 -19.90
N ALA A 115 -12.63 -0.77 -19.15
CA ALA A 115 -11.52 -1.12 -18.25
C ALA A 115 -11.93 -2.14 -17.20
N LYS A 116 -13.10 -1.97 -16.58
CA LYS A 116 -13.70 -2.90 -15.62
C LYS A 116 -13.90 -4.29 -16.23
N LYS A 117 -14.46 -4.37 -17.45
CA LYS A 117 -14.66 -5.65 -18.15
C LYS A 117 -13.34 -6.35 -18.42
N GLU A 118 -12.34 -5.64 -18.93
CA GLU A 118 -11.01 -6.19 -19.20
C GLU A 118 -10.33 -6.75 -17.94
N ILE A 119 -10.34 -5.98 -16.85
CA ILE A 119 -9.72 -6.35 -15.57
C ILE A 119 -10.46 -7.53 -14.96
N ASN A 120 -11.80 -7.52 -14.93
CA ASN A 120 -12.60 -8.63 -14.41
C ASN A 120 -12.35 -9.91 -15.19
N THR A 121 -12.30 -9.86 -16.53
CA THR A 121 -11.98 -11.02 -17.35
C THR A 121 -10.60 -11.60 -17.00
N ALA A 122 -9.58 -10.74 -16.81
CA ALA A 122 -8.24 -11.20 -16.42
C ALA A 122 -8.22 -11.81 -15.00
N LEU A 123 -8.98 -11.25 -14.08
CA LEU A 123 -9.15 -11.80 -12.72
C LEU A 123 -9.88 -13.13 -12.72
N GLU A 124 -10.95 -13.28 -13.51
CA GLU A 124 -11.69 -14.53 -13.67
C GLU A 124 -10.81 -15.64 -14.29
N GLN A 125 -9.98 -15.31 -15.28
CA GLN A 125 -9.01 -16.25 -15.82
C GLN A 125 -8.02 -16.74 -14.77
N ARG A 126 -7.61 -15.86 -13.86
CA ARG A 126 -6.65 -16.20 -12.81
C ARG A 126 -7.28 -16.92 -11.62
N LEU A 127 -8.48 -16.49 -11.22
CA LEU A 127 -9.17 -16.89 -9.98
C LEU A 127 -10.45 -17.67 -10.26
N GLY A 128 -10.59 -18.28 -11.45
CA GLY A 128 -11.83 -18.92 -11.90
C GLY A 128 -12.27 -20.13 -11.08
N GLN A 129 -11.43 -20.65 -10.18
CA GLN A 129 -11.84 -21.67 -9.20
C GLN A 129 -12.31 -21.00 -7.91
N LYS A 130 -13.53 -21.28 -7.50
CA LYS A 130 -14.05 -20.82 -6.21
C LYS A 130 -13.15 -21.30 -5.06
N SER A 131 -12.87 -20.41 -4.14
CA SER A 131 -12.21 -20.77 -2.88
C SER A 131 -13.15 -21.57 -2.00
N SER A 132 -12.63 -22.29 -1.01
CA SER A 132 -13.45 -23.02 -0.02
C SER A 132 -14.34 -22.12 0.85
N TYR A 133 -14.14 -20.82 0.79
CA TYR A 133 -14.90 -19.82 1.54
C TYR A 133 -16.03 -19.15 0.73
N GLU A 134 -16.05 -19.37 -0.58
CA GLU A 134 -17.11 -18.86 -1.45
C GLU A 134 -18.29 -19.84 -1.48
N LYS A 135 -19.47 -19.32 -1.09
CA LYS A 135 -20.75 -20.08 -1.09
C LYS A 135 -21.36 -20.14 -2.49
#